data_787b3e159808157849ef447ecd99dbb0
#
_entry.id   787b3e159808157849ef447ecd99dbb0
#
_cell.length_a   1.000
_cell.length_b   1.000
_cell.length_c   1.000
_cell.angle_alpha   90.00
_cell.angle_beta   90.00
_cell.angle_gamma   90.00
#
_symmetry.space_group_name_H-M   'P 1'
#
loop_
_entity.id
_entity.type
_entity.pdbx_description
1 polymer ?
#
loop_
_entity_poly.entity_id
_entity_poly.type
_entity_poly.pdbx_seq_one_letter_code
_entity_poly.pdbx_strand_id
1 'polypeptide(L)'
;IYLNFVELGESIIDRMAVVMGMAHKFEFNFEDEPVLRKSVESSDGCLMISAHVGNWQVAQAFLNRFNKNKVNIVMLDVESEKIKQFIKSSSGGENVNIIAMNQGMDYLLDLVKAFKNKEVVCLHGDRFIQGSRIAEIEFVSLKADFPVGPFELAKKFKVPASFTFVMKTGRTKYSFYATEAKVYDNLPQMMGDYSAALENIMKKFPLQWFNYHSFWKIQQ
;
A
#
# COMPACT_ATOMS: atom_id res chain seq x y z
N ILE A 1 7.56 -3.08 -22.35
CA ILE A 1 8.45 -2.14 -21.65
C ILE A 1 8.00 -0.69 -21.91
N TYR A 2 7.96 -0.20 -23.18
CA TYR A 2 7.61 1.19 -23.50
C TYR A 2 6.27 1.66 -22.86
N LEU A 3 5.19 0.91 -23.04
CA LEU A 3 3.88 1.25 -22.49
C LEU A 3 3.87 1.28 -20.94
N ASN A 4 4.66 0.44 -20.29
CA ASN A 4 4.80 0.49 -18.84
C ASN A 4 5.49 1.79 -18.37
N PHE A 5 6.48 2.30 -19.11
CA PHE A 5 7.07 3.62 -18.82
C PHE A 5 6.08 4.78 -19.07
N VAL A 6 5.22 4.66 -20.09
CA VAL A 6 4.14 5.65 -20.32
C VAL A 6 3.18 5.67 -19.14
N GLU A 7 2.71 4.51 -18.68
CA GLU A 7 1.85 4.39 -17.49
C GLU A 7 2.52 4.96 -16.22
N LEU A 8 3.83 4.71 -16.04
CA LEU A 8 4.57 5.33 -14.94
C LEU A 8 4.57 6.85 -15.06
N GLY A 9 4.86 7.39 -16.25
CA GLY A 9 4.86 8.83 -16.51
C GLY A 9 3.50 9.47 -16.21
N GLU A 10 2.42 8.86 -16.68
CA GLU A 10 1.06 9.28 -16.37
C GLU A 10 0.75 9.23 -14.87
N SER A 11 1.18 8.16 -14.18
CA SER A 11 1.03 8.03 -12.73
C SER A 11 1.75 9.17 -11.98
N ILE A 12 2.94 9.57 -12.43
CA ILE A 12 3.68 10.69 -11.84
C ILE A 12 2.94 12.03 -12.09
N ILE A 13 2.44 12.24 -13.31
CA ILE A 13 1.68 13.46 -13.66
C ILE A 13 0.40 13.54 -12.81
N ASP A 14 -0.35 12.45 -12.69
CA ASP A 14 -1.56 12.41 -11.88
C ASP A 14 -1.28 12.70 -10.41
N ARG A 15 -0.19 12.16 -9.87
CA ARG A 15 0.29 12.47 -8.53
C ARG A 15 0.56 13.96 -8.35
N MET A 16 1.29 14.57 -9.30
CA MET A 16 1.56 16.00 -9.27
C MET A 16 0.29 16.82 -9.37
N ALA A 17 -0.67 16.42 -10.20
CA ALA A 17 -1.97 17.10 -10.31
C ALA A 17 -2.73 17.07 -8.98
N VAL A 18 -2.75 15.93 -8.29
CA VAL A 18 -3.36 15.81 -6.95
C VAL A 18 -2.65 16.73 -5.95
N VAL A 19 -1.30 16.75 -5.97
CA VAL A 19 -0.46 17.67 -5.16
C VAL A 19 -0.83 19.13 -5.38
N MET A 20 -1.11 19.51 -6.62
CA MET A 20 -1.49 20.88 -7.00
C MET A 20 -2.98 21.19 -6.71
N GLY A 21 -3.68 20.36 -5.92
CA GLY A 21 -5.08 20.59 -5.54
C GLY A 21 -6.11 20.17 -6.58
N MET A 22 -5.70 19.51 -7.65
CA MET A 22 -6.59 19.08 -8.73
C MET A 22 -7.22 17.70 -8.51
N ALA A 23 -7.26 17.20 -7.26
CA ALA A 23 -7.87 15.91 -6.91
C ALA A 23 -9.34 15.80 -7.38
N HIS A 24 -10.05 16.94 -7.45
CA HIS A 24 -11.43 17.01 -7.93
C HIS A 24 -11.62 16.65 -9.40
N LYS A 25 -10.54 16.61 -10.19
CA LYS A 25 -10.56 16.21 -11.61
C LYS A 25 -10.50 14.70 -11.81
N PHE A 26 -10.23 13.94 -10.74
CA PHE A 26 -10.16 12.50 -10.80
C PHE A 26 -11.47 11.85 -10.33
N GLU A 27 -11.90 10.85 -11.08
CA GLU A 27 -13.03 10.00 -10.72
C GLU A 27 -12.49 8.74 -10.03
N PHE A 28 -13.12 8.36 -8.94
CA PHE A 28 -12.75 7.17 -8.18
C PHE A 28 -13.93 6.22 -8.10
N ASN A 29 -13.69 5.03 -8.64
CA ASN A 29 -14.59 3.91 -8.48
C ASN A 29 -14.06 3.02 -7.35
N PHE A 30 -14.94 2.69 -6.44
CA PHE A 30 -14.66 1.80 -5.34
C PHE A 30 -15.41 0.48 -5.60
N GLU A 31 -14.83 -0.39 -6.43
CA GLU A 31 -15.46 -1.69 -6.73
C GLU A 31 -15.69 -2.49 -5.45
N ASP A 32 -14.73 -2.40 -4.51
CA ASP A 32 -14.80 -3.04 -3.20
C ASP A 32 -15.06 -2.03 -2.06
N GLU A 33 -15.82 -0.94 -2.31
CA GLU A 33 -16.06 0.11 -1.31
C GLU A 33 -16.58 -0.44 0.04
N PRO A 34 -17.57 -1.34 0.09
CA PRO A 34 -18.03 -1.89 1.36
C PRO A 34 -16.93 -2.61 2.12
N VAL A 35 -16.07 -3.34 1.41
CA VAL A 35 -14.93 -4.08 1.98
C VAL A 35 -13.87 -3.11 2.50
N LEU A 36 -13.51 -2.11 1.69
CA LEU A 36 -12.54 -1.09 2.07
C LEU A 36 -13.05 -0.27 3.27
N ARG A 37 -14.30 0.18 3.22
CA ARG A 37 -14.96 0.94 4.30
C ARG A 37 -14.96 0.15 5.60
N LYS A 38 -15.37 -1.13 5.57
CA LYS A 38 -15.33 -2.03 6.72
C LYS A 38 -13.93 -2.14 7.33
N SER A 39 -12.89 -2.19 6.49
CA SER A 39 -11.50 -2.27 6.92
C SER A 39 -11.01 -0.95 7.55
N VAL A 40 -11.31 0.20 6.93
CA VAL A 40 -10.86 1.52 7.41
C VAL A 40 -11.65 1.96 8.65
N GLU A 41 -12.93 1.66 8.74
CA GLU A 41 -13.81 2.03 9.85
C GLU A 41 -13.85 0.98 10.97
N SER A 42 -13.04 -0.08 10.87
CA SER A 42 -12.97 -1.14 11.88
C SER A 42 -12.56 -0.59 13.24
N SER A 43 -13.27 -1.00 14.28
CA SER A 43 -12.92 -0.68 15.68
C SER A 43 -11.65 -1.37 16.16
N ASP A 44 -11.14 -2.35 15.43
CA ASP A 44 -9.93 -3.10 15.78
C ASP A 44 -8.68 -2.61 15.04
N GLY A 45 -8.84 -1.54 14.23
CA GLY A 45 -7.82 -1.09 13.31
C GLY A 45 -7.67 -2.05 12.12
N CYS A 46 -6.74 -1.75 11.23
CA CYS A 46 -6.45 -2.60 10.08
C CYS A 46 -5.03 -2.37 9.57
N LEU A 47 -4.35 -3.44 9.17
CA LEU A 47 -3.13 -3.33 8.38
C LEU A 47 -3.47 -3.48 6.91
N MET A 48 -3.30 -2.42 6.13
CA MET A 48 -3.45 -2.42 4.68
C MET A 48 -2.10 -2.65 4.02
N ILE A 49 -1.96 -3.78 3.33
CA ILE A 49 -0.72 -4.13 2.63
C ILE A 49 -0.95 -3.94 1.13
N SER A 50 -0.19 -3.04 0.55
CA SER A 50 -0.19 -2.74 -0.88
C SER A 50 1.12 -3.20 -1.54
N ALA A 51 1.34 -2.81 -2.79
CA ALA A 51 2.57 -3.01 -3.55
C ALA A 51 2.88 -1.78 -4.41
N HIS A 52 4.06 -1.76 -5.07
CA HIS A 52 4.41 -0.72 -6.01
C HIS A 52 3.70 -0.91 -7.37
N VAL A 53 2.37 -1.07 -7.30
CA VAL A 53 1.47 -1.16 -8.45
C VAL A 53 0.49 0.01 -8.45
N GLY A 54 0.10 0.47 -9.62
CA GLY A 54 -0.85 1.57 -9.78
C GLY A 54 -0.38 2.88 -9.15
N ASN A 55 -1.28 3.59 -8.45
CA ASN A 55 -0.97 4.90 -7.88
C ASN A 55 -1.59 5.11 -6.50
N TRP A 56 -0.97 4.54 -5.47
CA TRP A 56 -1.43 4.65 -4.10
C TRP A 56 -1.41 6.10 -3.55
N GLN A 57 -0.53 6.96 -4.08
CA GLN A 57 -0.46 8.35 -3.65
C GLN A 57 -1.72 9.15 -4.04
N VAL A 58 -2.32 8.81 -5.16
CA VAL A 58 -3.61 9.37 -5.55
C VAL A 58 -4.71 8.91 -4.59
N ALA A 59 -4.59 7.69 -4.06
CA ALA A 59 -5.52 7.16 -3.05
C ALA A 59 -5.58 8.00 -1.77
N GLN A 60 -4.48 8.60 -1.36
CA GLN A 60 -4.42 9.41 -0.13
C GLN A 60 -5.45 10.54 -0.12
N ALA A 61 -5.68 11.18 -1.27
CA ALA A 61 -6.69 12.22 -1.39
C ALA A 61 -8.11 11.74 -1.04
N PHE A 62 -8.32 10.42 -1.03
CA PHE A 62 -9.61 9.78 -0.78
C PHE A 62 -9.72 9.15 0.60
N LEU A 63 -8.62 8.73 1.20
CA LEU A 63 -8.63 8.21 2.56
C LEU A 63 -9.18 9.23 3.56
N ASN A 64 -9.03 10.51 3.27
CA ASN A 64 -9.65 11.59 4.06
C ASN A 64 -11.19 11.58 4.08
N ARG A 65 -11.84 10.87 3.14
CA ARG A 65 -13.30 10.70 3.15
C ARG A 65 -13.78 9.69 4.19
N PHE A 66 -12.87 8.81 4.66
CA PHE A 66 -13.14 7.81 5.69
C PHE A 66 -12.68 8.34 7.06
N ASN A 67 -13.35 9.36 7.57
CA ASN A 67 -12.88 10.19 8.69
C ASN A 67 -12.96 9.57 10.10
N LYS A 68 -13.23 8.26 10.24
CA LYS A 68 -13.41 7.69 11.59
C LYS A 68 -12.10 7.32 12.29
N ASN A 69 -11.14 6.78 11.54
CA ASN A 69 -9.88 6.29 12.11
C ASN A 69 -8.68 7.06 11.56
N LYS A 70 -7.67 7.21 12.40
CA LYS A 70 -6.39 7.75 11.97
C LYS A 70 -5.69 6.77 11.05
N VAL A 71 -5.16 7.26 9.94
CA VAL A 71 -4.44 6.47 8.93
C VAL A 71 -2.96 6.79 9.01
N ASN A 72 -2.14 5.78 9.24
CA ASN A 72 -0.68 5.88 9.30
C ASN A 72 -0.09 5.27 8.03
N ILE A 73 0.65 6.07 7.26
CA ILE A 73 1.30 5.63 6.03
C ILE A 73 2.78 5.42 6.33
N VAL A 74 3.25 4.19 6.14
CA VAL A 74 4.65 3.81 6.34
C VAL A 74 5.42 3.95 5.04
N MET A 75 6.50 4.72 5.04
CA MET A 75 7.34 4.92 3.87
C MET A 75 8.79 5.16 4.24
N LEU A 76 9.70 5.02 3.27
CA LEU A 76 11.12 5.31 3.46
C LEU A 76 11.33 6.81 3.76
N ASP A 77 12.27 7.11 4.65
CA ASP A 77 12.54 8.46 5.14
C ASP A 77 12.88 9.45 4.02
N VAL A 78 13.63 9.02 3.01
CA VAL A 78 14.03 9.86 1.86
C VAL A 78 12.81 10.39 1.07
N GLU A 79 11.70 9.66 1.08
CA GLU A 79 10.46 10.06 0.42
C GLU A 79 9.56 10.88 1.34
N SER A 80 9.76 10.78 2.65
CA SER A 80 8.81 11.26 3.67
C SER A 80 8.68 12.78 3.73
N GLU A 81 9.76 13.54 3.62
CA GLU A 81 9.73 14.99 3.83
C GLU A 81 8.91 15.74 2.76
N LYS A 82 9.10 15.38 1.48
CA LYS A 82 8.33 15.98 0.37
C LYS A 82 6.85 15.63 0.47
N ILE A 83 6.56 14.39 0.86
CA ILE A 83 5.19 13.89 0.98
C ILE A 83 4.53 14.42 2.26
N LYS A 84 5.25 14.57 3.36
CA LYS A 84 4.75 15.25 4.57
C LYS A 84 4.31 16.68 4.31
N GLN A 85 5.17 17.46 3.61
CA GLN A 85 4.83 18.82 3.21
C GLN A 85 3.59 18.85 2.32
N PHE A 86 3.48 17.87 1.43
CA PHE A 86 2.34 17.73 0.55
C PHE A 86 1.04 17.36 1.29
N ILE A 87 1.04 16.37 2.15
CA ILE A 87 -0.14 15.98 2.95
C ILE A 87 -0.60 17.14 3.83
N LYS A 88 0.33 17.90 4.40
CA LYS A 88 0.00 19.12 5.18
C LYS A 88 -0.62 20.23 4.33
N SER A 89 -0.25 20.34 3.07
CA SER A 89 -0.74 21.41 2.18
C SER A 89 -2.03 21.06 1.43
N SER A 90 -2.31 19.77 1.21
CA SER A 90 -3.35 19.34 0.27
C SER A 90 -4.68 18.97 0.90
N SER A 91 -4.74 18.80 2.19
CA SER A 91 -5.97 18.38 2.86
C SER A 91 -5.97 18.87 4.30
N GLY A 92 -7.11 19.21 4.83
CA GLY A 92 -7.29 19.32 6.27
C GLY A 92 -6.98 17.99 6.99
N GLY A 93 -5.74 17.50 6.76
CA GLY A 93 -5.24 16.16 7.04
C GLY A 93 -4.91 15.90 8.50
N GLU A 94 -5.81 16.23 9.38
CA GLU A 94 -5.69 15.89 10.82
C GLU A 94 -5.66 14.37 11.04
N ASN A 95 -6.20 13.58 10.11
CA ASN A 95 -6.35 12.13 10.27
C ASN A 95 -5.27 11.28 9.55
N VAL A 96 -4.36 11.88 8.78
CA VAL A 96 -3.29 11.13 8.09
C VAL A 96 -1.93 11.45 8.72
N ASN A 97 -1.23 10.42 9.15
CA ASN A 97 0.11 10.49 9.72
C ASN A 97 1.11 9.71 8.86
N ILE A 98 2.36 10.19 8.78
CA ILE A 98 3.44 9.48 8.10
C ILE A 98 4.39 8.91 9.14
N ILE A 99 4.63 7.62 9.06
CA ILE A 99 5.65 6.90 9.80
C ILE A 99 6.84 6.70 8.87
N ALA A 100 7.90 7.48 9.07
CA ALA A 100 9.12 7.39 8.27
C ALA A 100 9.98 6.23 8.73
N MET A 101 10.21 5.25 7.86
CA MET A 101 11.18 4.17 8.09
C MET A 101 12.60 4.73 7.88
N ASN A 102 13.33 4.86 8.98
CA ASN A 102 14.75 5.20 8.99
C ASN A 102 15.59 3.97 9.36
N GLN A 103 16.91 4.12 9.38
CA GLN A 103 17.84 3.04 9.79
C GLN A 103 17.74 2.72 11.30
N GLY A 104 17.08 3.58 12.10
CA GLY A 104 16.78 3.34 13.50
C GLY A 104 15.55 2.47 13.71
N MET A 105 15.29 2.15 14.99
CA MET A 105 14.13 1.34 15.39
C MET A 105 12.93 2.19 15.84
N ASP A 106 13.02 3.52 15.78
CA ASP A 106 12.02 4.43 16.33
C ASP A 106 10.67 4.31 15.64
N TYR A 107 10.67 4.08 14.32
CA TYR A 107 9.44 3.86 13.55
C TYR A 107 8.65 2.62 14.05
N LEU A 108 9.32 1.63 14.65
CA LEU A 108 8.64 0.47 15.22
C LEU A 108 7.82 0.86 16.45
N LEU A 109 8.26 1.84 17.23
CA LEU A 109 7.51 2.34 18.38
C LEU A 109 6.24 3.04 17.90
N ASP A 110 6.32 3.83 16.82
CA ASP A 110 5.16 4.49 16.21
C ASP A 110 4.18 3.45 15.64
N LEU A 111 4.67 2.40 14.99
CA LEU A 111 3.83 1.28 14.53
C LEU A 111 3.12 0.58 15.68
N VAL A 112 3.86 0.26 16.76
CA VAL A 112 3.29 -0.37 17.97
C VAL A 112 2.20 0.51 18.57
N LYS A 113 2.44 1.83 18.64
CA LYS A 113 1.47 2.81 19.12
C LYS A 113 0.22 2.85 18.24
N ALA A 114 0.38 2.91 16.92
CA ALA A 114 -0.72 2.88 15.98
C ALA A 114 -1.60 1.62 16.15
N PHE A 115 -0.97 0.44 16.24
CA PHE A 115 -1.71 -0.81 16.46
C PHE A 115 -2.41 -0.87 17.82
N LYS A 116 -1.77 -0.40 18.89
CA LYS A 116 -2.40 -0.32 20.22
C LYS A 116 -3.60 0.62 20.24
N ASN A 117 -3.53 1.71 19.49
CA ASN A 117 -4.62 2.66 19.34
C ASN A 117 -5.69 2.19 18.35
N LYS A 118 -5.53 1.00 17.74
CA LYS A 118 -6.45 0.46 16.74
C LYS A 118 -6.62 1.38 15.52
N GLU A 119 -5.53 2.02 15.13
CA GLU A 119 -5.46 2.89 13.96
C GLU A 119 -5.25 2.06 12.68
N VAL A 120 -5.50 2.66 11.53
CA VAL A 120 -5.18 2.04 10.23
C VAL A 120 -3.70 2.27 9.92
N VAL A 121 -3.01 1.22 9.50
CA VAL A 121 -1.62 1.29 9.05
C VAL A 121 -1.56 0.82 7.59
N CYS A 122 -0.96 1.64 6.72
CA CYS A 122 -0.77 1.35 5.30
C CYS A 122 0.72 1.20 5.00
N LEU A 123 1.10 0.12 4.34
CA LEU A 123 2.49 -0.11 3.92
C LEU A 123 2.55 -0.97 2.65
N HIS A 124 3.74 -1.05 2.05
CA HIS A 124 4.01 -1.94 0.92
C HIS A 124 4.65 -3.25 1.38
N GLY A 125 4.24 -4.35 0.74
CA GLY A 125 4.70 -5.71 1.06
C GLY A 125 5.54 -6.36 -0.04
N ASP A 126 5.93 -5.63 -1.09
CA ASP A 126 6.62 -6.17 -2.26
C ASP A 126 8.11 -5.83 -2.35
N ARG A 127 8.65 -4.94 -1.50
CA ARG A 127 10.06 -4.58 -1.49
C ARG A 127 10.65 -4.66 -0.09
N PHE A 128 11.95 -4.94 -0.05
CA PHE A 128 12.70 -5.07 1.20
C PHE A 128 14.03 -4.32 1.12
N ILE A 129 14.51 -3.91 2.28
CA ILE A 129 15.84 -3.32 2.44
C ILE A 129 16.84 -4.45 2.67
N GLN A 130 18.08 -4.30 2.21
CA GLN A 130 19.14 -5.27 2.43
C GLN A 130 19.28 -5.58 3.94
N GLY A 131 19.36 -6.87 4.27
CA GLY A 131 19.40 -7.35 5.65
C GLY A 131 18.03 -7.60 6.29
N SER A 132 16.93 -7.28 5.59
CA SER A 132 15.58 -7.65 6.06
C SER A 132 15.37 -9.16 6.01
N ARG A 133 14.50 -9.67 6.89
CA ARG A 133 14.02 -11.05 6.78
C ARG A 133 13.11 -11.18 5.57
N ILE A 134 13.41 -12.17 4.74
CA ILE A 134 12.66 -12.49 3.53
C ILE A 134 12.12 -13.90 3.57
N ALA A 135 11.04 -14.15 2.83
CA ALA A 135 10.54 -15.49 2.53
C ALA A 135 10.44 -15.65 1.01
N GLU A 136 10.87 -16.80 0.53
CA GLU A 136 10.73 -17.19 -0.86
C GLU A 136 9.31 -17.71 -1.10
N ILE A 137 8.60 -17.10 -2.04
CA ILE A 137 7.23 -17.45 -2.41
C ILE A 137 7.18 -17.68 -3.92
N GLU A 138 6.34 -18.62 -4.35
CA GLU A 138 5.98 -18.72 -5.75
C GLU A 138 5.10 -17.52 -6.13
N PHE A 139 5.52 -16.79 -7.16
CA PHE A 139 4.86 -15.59 -7.65
C PHE A 139 4.97 -15.53 -9.17
N VAL A 140 3.81 -15.57 -9.86
CA VAL A 140 3.74 -15.67 -11.33
C VAL A 140 4.55 -16.87 -11.85
N SER A 141 4.37 -18.03 -11.21
CA SER A 141 5.05 -19.30 -11.54
C SER A 141 6.58 -19.29 -11.40
N LEU A 142 7.15 -18.30 -10.77
CA LEU A 142 8.58 -18.19 -10.45
C LEU A 142 8.79 -17.91 -8.97
N LYS A 143 9.99 -18.21 -8.48
CA LYS A 143 10.35 -17.91 -7.10
C LYS A 143 10.77 -16.46 -6.94
N ALA A 144 10.19 -15.77 -5.95
CA ALA A 144 10.51 -14.40 -5.60
C ALA A 144 10.64 -14.23 -4.10
N ASP A 145 11.50 -13.28 -3.68
CA ASP A 145 11.70 -12.95 -2.28
C ASP A 145 10.76 -11.82 -1.85
N PHE A 146 9.98 -12.05 -0.80
CA PHE A 146 9.11 -11.05 -0.20
C PHE A 146 9.55 -10.72 1.23
N PRO A 147 9.39 -9.45 1.68
CA PRO A 147 9.67 -9.09 3.07
C PRO A 147 8.69 -9.79 4.02
N VAL A 148 9.22 -10.35 5.10
CA VAL A 148 8.40 -11.00 6.13
C VAL A 148 7.85 -9.99 7.13
N GLY A 149 8.55 -8.87 7.35
CA GLY A 149 8.25 -7.89 8.39
C GLY A 149 6.80 -7.39 8.43
N PRO A 150 6.20 -6.92 7.33
CA PRO A 150 4.83 -6.47 7.30
C PRO A 150 3.83 -7.51 7.82
N PHE A 151 4.02 -8.75 7.41
CA PHE A 151 3.13 -9.86 7.74
C PHE A 151 3.32 -10.33 9.19
N GLU A 152 4.56 -10.32 9.69
CA GLU A 152 4.85 -10.60 11.10
C GLU A 152 4.20 -9.57 12.04
N LEU A 153 4.18 -8.30 11.65
CA LEU A 153 3.50 -7.26 12.42
C LEU A 153 2.02 -7.56 12.58
N ALA A 154 1.31 -7.85 11.46
CA ALA A 154 -0.11 -8.20 11.51
C ALA A 154 -0.37 -9.40 12.44
N LYS A 155 0.41 -10.47 12.29
CA LYS A 155 0.29 -11.67 13.10
C LYS A 155 0.57 -11.40 14.58
N LYS A 156 1.68 -10.70 14.89
CA LYS A 156 2.11 -10.40 16.26
C LYS A 156 1.09 -9.56 17.02
N PHE A 157 0.52 -8.56 16.36
CA PHE A 157 -0.47 -7.67 16.97
C PHE A 157 -1.91 -8.16 16.81
N LYS A 158 -2.13 -9.29 16.11
CA LYS A 158 -3.46 -9.84 15.81
C LYS A 158 -4.38 -8.81 15.16
N VAL A 159 -3.80 -7.95 14.31
CA VAL A 159 -4.54 -6.91 13.58
C VAL A 159 -5.11 -7.52 12.30
N PRO A 160 -6.37 -7.25 11.95
CA PRO A 160 -6.90 -7.64 10.65
C PRO A 160 -6.06 -7.07 9.51
N ALA A 161 -5.72 -7.88 8.51
CA ALA A 161 -4.97 -7.45 7.34
C ALA A 161 -5.84 -7.52 6.08
N SER A 162 -5.77 -6.47 5.27
CA SER A 162 -6.42 -6.35 3.96
C SER A 162 -5.36 -6.02 2.91
N PHE A 163 -5.44 -6.64 1.73
CA PHE A 163 -4.57 -6.34 0.60
C PHE A 163 -5.27 -5.34 -0.31
N THR A 164 -4.64 -4.18 -0.52
CA THR A 164 -5.30 -3.03 -1.15
C THR A 164 -4.48 -2.48 -2.30
N PHE A 165 -5.13 -2.19 -3.42
CA PHE A 165 -4.46 -1.68 -4.62
C PHE A 165 -5.29 -0.57 -5.25
N VAL A 166 -4.63 0.42 -5.85
CA VAL A 166 -5.28 1.55 -6.52
C VAL A 166 -4.78 1.63 -7.95
N MET A 167 -5.65 1.29 -8.88
CA MET A 167 -5.29 1.11 -10.28
C MET A 167 -5.93 2.18 -11.15
N LYS A 168 -5.15 2.69 -12.12
CA LYS A 168 -5.67 3.59 -13.14
C LYS A 168 -6.50 2.79 -14.14
N THR A 169 -7.75 3.19 -14.34
CA THR A 169 -8.71 2.53 -15.23
C THR A 169 -9.13 3.39 -16.41
N GLY A 170 -8.66 4.62 -16.46
CA GLY A 170 -8.90 5.59 -17.54
C GLY A 170 -8.04 6.83 -17.35
N ARG A 171 -8.16 7.80 -18.25
CA ARG A 171 -7.30 8.99 -18.26
C ARG A 171 -7.25 9.72 -16.92
N THR A 172 -8.39 9.86 -16.26
CA THR A 172 -8.54 10.48 -14.93
C THR A 172 -9.34 9.59 -13.98
N LYS A 173 -9.41 8.28 -14.26
CA LYS A 173 -10.22 7.32 -13.50
C LYS A 173 -9.34 6.33 -12.77
N TYR A 174 -9.68 6.10 -11.52
CA TYR A 174 -9.02 5.13 -10.66
C TYR A 174 -10.04 4.20 -10.01
N SER A 175 -9.66 2.94 -9.83
CA SER A 175 -10.46 1.96 -9.09
C SER A 175 -9.67 1.42 -7.90
N PHE A 176 -10.35 1.30 -6.77
CA PHE A 176 -9.84 0.69 -5.55
C PHE A 176 -10.25 -0.77 -5.51
N TYR A 177 -9.28 -1.60 -5.18
CA TYR A 177 -9.43 -3.04 -4.95
C TYR A 177 -8.99 -3.36 -3.52
N ALA A 178 -9.78 -4.13 -2.80
CA ALA A 178 -9.47 -4.54 -1.45
C ALA A 178 -9.93 -5.97 -1.19
N THR A 179 -9.11 -6.76 -0.51
CA THR A 179 -9.56 -8.04 0.03
C THR A 179 -10.25 -7.83 1.38
N GLU A 180 -11.13 -8.74 1.77
CA GLU A 180 -11.71 -8.71 3.11
C GLU A 180 -10.62 -8.81 4.16
N ALA A 181 -10.69 -7.92 5.17
CA ALA A 181 -9.72 -7.91 6.27
C ALA A 181 -9.88 -9.15 7.14
N LYS A 182 -8.78 -9.88 7.36
CA LYS A 182 -8.73 -11.12 8.13
C LYS A 182 -7.63 -11.05 9.18
N VAL A 183 -7.86 -11.66 10.34
CA VAL A 183 -6.79 -11.96 11.30
C VAL A 183 -6.14 -13.28 10.90
N TYR A 184 -4.82 -13.27 10.77
CA TYR A 184 -4.05 -14.43 10.35
C TYR A 184 -3.20 -14.98 11.49
N ASP A 185 -3.36 -16.26 11.77
CA ASP A 185 -2.48 -17.01 12.70
C ASP A 185 -1.32 -17.70 11.96
N ASN A 186 -1.46 -17.91 10.65
CA ASN A 186 -0.49 -18.60 9.81
C ASN A 186 0.17 -17.59 8.84
N LEU A 187 1.50 -17.37 9.03
CA LEU A 187 2.26 -16.42 8.21
C LEU A 187 2.40 -16.86 6.75
N PRO A 188 2.78 -18.11 6.42
CA PRO A 188 2.79 -18.61 5.04
C PRO A 188 1.46 -18.43 4.31
N GLN A 189 0.33 -18.69 4.99
CA GLN A 189 -1.00 -18.49 4.41
C GLN A 189 -1.24 -17.03 4.08
N MET A 190 -0.94 -16.11 5.01
CA MET A 190 -1.11 -14.67 4.79
C MET A 190 -0.29 -14.17 3.61
N MET A 191 0.98 -14.59 3.53
CA MET A 191 1.88 -14.21 2.45
C MET A 191 1.44 -14.81 1.11
N GLY A 192 0.91 -16.04 1.10
CA GLY A 192 0.30 -16.67 -0.08
C GLY A 192 -0.95 -15.94 -0.56
N ASP A 193 -1.86 -15.57 0.36
CA ASP A 193 -3.06 -14.81 0.03
C ASP A 193 -2.70 -13.42 -0.54
N TYR A 194 -1.66 -12.77 0.00
CA TYR A 194 -1.13 -11.50 -0.53
C TYR A 194 -0.55 -11.66 -1.93
N SER A 195 0.30 -12.68 -2.14
CA SER A 195 0.89 -12.99 -3.44
C SER A 195 -0.20 -13.23 -4.49
N ALA A 196 -1.21 -14.04 -4.18
CA ALA A 196 -2.33 -14.31 -5.06
C ALA A 196 -3.15 -13.05 -5.38
N ALA A 197 -3.40 -12.18 -4.39
CA ALA A 197 -4.09 -10.92 -4.61
C ALA A 197 -3.29 -9.99 -5.53
N LEU A 198 -1.98 -9.88 -5.32
CA LEU A 198 -1.08 -9.09 -6.18
C LEU A 198 -1.02 -9.64 -7.61
N GLU A 199 -0.93 -10.97 -7.78
CA GLU A 199 -0.97 -11.62 -9.10
C GLU A 199 -2.27 -11.31 -9.86
N ASN A 200 -3.40 -11.35 -9.17
CA ASN A 200 -4.70 -11.06 -9.79
C ASN A 200 -4.75 -9.61 -10.28
N ILE A 201 -4.24 -8.67 -9.52
CA ILE A 201 -4.14 -7.27 -9.93
C ILE A 201 -3.18 -7.11 -11.10
N MET A 202 -2.03 -7.76 -11.09
CA MET A 202 -1.06 -7.69 -12.19
C MET A 202 -1.60 -8.30 -13.48
N LYS A 203 -2.36 -9.39 -13.41
CA LYS A 203 -3.04 -9.98 -14.58
C LYS A 203 -4.06 -9.02 -15.19
N LYS A 204 -4.79 -8.27 -14.34
CA LYS A 204 -5.79 -7.28 -14.78
C LYS A 204 -5.13 -6.00 -15.31
N PHE A 205 -3.98 -5.59 -14.74
CA PHE A 205 -3.27 -4.34 -15.06
C PHE A 205 -1.77 -4.57 -15.28
N PRO A 206 -1.37 -5.32 -16.30
CA PRO A 206 0.03 -5.77 -16.45
C PRO A 206 1.03 -4.65 -16.71
N LEU A 207 0.57 -3.47 -17.10
CA LEU A 207 1.42 -2.31 -17.38
C LEU A 207 1.64 -1.39 -16.17
N GLN A 208 0.96 -1.64 -15.04
CA GLN A 208 0.98 -0.75 -13.88
C GLN A 208 1.79 -1.31 -12.70
N TRP A 209 2.61 -2.30 -12.90
CA TRP A 209 3.60 -2.73 -11.92
C TRP A 209 4.96 -2.11 -12.23
N PHE A 210 5.37 -1.18 -11.36
CA PHE A 210 6.57 -0.35 -11.58
C PHE A 210 7.78 -0.92 -10.84
N ASN A 211 8.11 -2.18 -11.19
CA ASN A 211 9.24 -2.89 -10.62
C ASN A 211 10.37 -3.01 -11.64
N TYR A 212 11.41 -2.19 -11.47
CA TYR A 212 12.54 -2.07 -12.40
C TYR A 212 13.83 -2.69 -11.87
N HIS A 213 13.72 -3.63 -10.95
CA HIS A 213 14.86 -4.43 -10.46
C HIS A 213 14.58 -5.93 -10.68
N SER A 214 15.62 -6.76 -10.55
CA SER A 214 15.46 -8.21 -10.63
C SER A 214 14.65 -8.70 -9.43
N PHE A 215 13.41 -9.07 -9.69
CA PHE A 215 12.46 -9.48 -8.65
C PHE A 215 12.44 -10.99 -8.46
N TRP A 216 12.54 -11.74 -9.57
CA TRP A 216 12.56 -13.21 -9.55
C TRP A 216 13.96 -13.76 -9.46
N LYS A 217 14.09 -14.90 -8.79
CA LYS A 217 15.31 -15.72 -8.85
C LYS A 217 15.32 -16.49 -10.15
N ILE A 218 16.04 -15.98 -11.13
CA ILE A 218 16.29 -16.72 -12.37
C ILE A 218 17.32 -17.80 -12.02
N GLN A 219 16.94 -19.07 -12.07
CA GLN A 219 17.93 -20.16 -12.00
C GLN A 219 18.86 -20.01 -13.20
N GLN A 220 20.15 -19.78 -12.92
CA GLN A 220 21.21 -19.81 -13.93
C GLN A 220 21.51 -21.26 -14.30
#